data_f43dbcd8b52e820a0afcd3a852c0b59c
#
_entry.id   f43dbcd8b52e820a0afcd3a852c0b59c
#
_cell.length_a   1.000
_cell.length_b   1.000
_cell.length_c   1.000
_cell.angle_alpha   90.00
_cell.angle_beta   90.00
_cell.angle_gamma   90.00
#
_symmetry.space_group_name_H-M   'P 1'
#
loop_
_entity.id
_entity.type
_entity.pdbx_description
1 polymer ?
#
loop_
_entity_poly.entity_id
_entity_poly.type
_entity_poly.pdbx_seq_one_letter_code
_entity_poly.pdbx_strand_id
1 'polypeptide(L)'
;MITSLNESLAQVPKDKGALIIKGRDGLFSGGFDLKTLASGDMDAIAKMVSAGYQMLHDLYTFPRPIIALATGHAVAMGVFVLCCADYRIGIKGDFICQANEVRNNMDIPTQIMAIIQDRISKKHFYLSLIHI
;
A
#
# COMPACT_ATOMS: atom_id res chain seq x y z
N MET A 1 -0.17 12.78 1.10
CA MET A 1 0.66 11.55 1.26
C MET A 1 0.93 10.88 -0.10
N ILE A 2 -0.07 10.38 -0.82
CA ILE A 2 0.14 9.70 -2.11
C ILE A 2 0.89 10.59 -3.10
N THR A 3 0.45 11.82 -3.30
CA THR A 3 1.10 12.81 -4.18
C THR A 3 2.57 13.00 -3.81
N SER A 4 2.86 13.27 -2.52
CA SER A 4 4.23 13.47 -2.04
C SER A 4 5.12 12.24 -2.22
N LEU A 5 4.55 11.03 -2.07
CA LEU A 5 5.30 9.79 -2.30
C LEU A 5 5.60 9.60 -3.80
N ASN A 6 4.63 9.87 -4.68
CA ASN A 6 4.84 9.82 -6.13
C ASN A 6 5.92 10.83 -6.58
N GLU A 7 5.87 12.05 -6.08
CA GLU A 7 6.88 13.08 -6.34
C GLU A 7 8.27 12.63 -5.86
N SER A 8 8.34 12.04 -4.66
CA SER A 8 9.59 11.51 -4.12
C SER A 8 10.14 10.35 -4.95
N LEU A 9 9.28 9.40 -5.38
CA LEU A 9 9.68 8.28 -6.22
C LEU A 9 10.22 8.72 -7.58
N ALA A 10 9.68 9.80 -8.14
CA ALA A 10 10.18 10.37 -9.39
C ALA A 10 11.60 10.95 -9.27
N GLN A 11 11.98 11.40 -8.08
CA GLN A 11 13.28 12.04 -7.81
C GLN A 11 14.35 11.06 -7.32
N VAL A 12 13.96 9.87 -6.84
CA VAL A 12 14.90 8.88 -6.32
C VAL A 12 15.78 8.32 -7.46
N PRO A 13 17.12 8.28 -7.30
CA PRO A 13 18.00 7.62 -8.26
C PRO A 13 17.60 6.18 -8.49
N LYS A 14 17.61 5.72 -9.75
CA LYS A 14 17.15 4.38 -10.14
C LYS A 14 18.29 3.39 -10.39
N ASP A 15 19.52 3.80 -10.19
CA ASP A 15 20.73 3.07 -10.58
C ASP A 15 21.52 2.48 -9.40
N LYS A 16 21.25 2.88 -8.15
CA LYS A 16 22.03 2.43 -6.99
C LYS A 16 21.29 2.46 -5.67
N GLY A 17 21.70 1.57 -4.76
CA GLY A 17 21.18 1.46 -3.39
C GLY A 17 19.84 0.75 -3.32
N ALA A 18 19.21 0.78 -2.16
CA ALA A 18 17.85 0.30 -1.90
C ALA A 18 16.93 1.47 -1.56
N LEU A 19 15.65 1.36 -1.88
CA LEU A 19 14.62 2.29 -1.44
C LEU A 19 14.08 1.85 -0.09
N ILE A 20 14.08 2.76 0.89
CA ILE A 20 13.48 2.50 2.20
C ILE A 20 12.20 3.32 2.31
N ILE A 21 11.08 2.63 2.55
CA ILE A 21 9.79 3.26 2.84
C ILE A 21 9.50 3.05 4.32
N LYS A 22 9.39 4.15 5.05
CA LYS A 22 9.13 4.13 6.50
C LYS A 22 7.85 4.91 6.81
N GLY A 23 7.02 4.36 7.70
CA GLY A 23 5.91 5.08 8.30
C GLY A 23 6.37 5.98 9.47
N ARG A 24 5.41 6.69 10.08
CA ARG A 24 5.61 7.35 11.38
C ARG A 24 5.40 6.35 12.51
N ASP A 25 5.81 6.72 13.73
CA ASP A 25 5.65 5.86 14.89
C ASP A 25 4.17 5.50 15.12
N GLY A 26 3.90 4.21 15.28
CA GLY A 26 2.56 3.66 15.47
C GLY A 26 1.70 3.53 14.20
N LEU A 27 2.12 4.11 13.08
CA LEU A 27 1.35 4.08 11.85
C LEU A 27 2.24 4.00 10.60
N PHE A 28 2.18 2.90 9.91
CA PHE A 28 2.77 2.82 8.56
C PHE A 28 1.89 3.55 7.54
N SER A 29 0.64 3.15 7.40
CA SER A 29 -0.34 3.84 6.56
C SER A 29 -1.77 3.41 6.90
N GLY A 30 -2.70 4.37 6.94
CA GLY A 30 -4.14 4.12 7.10
C GLY A 30 -4.91 3.96 5.79
N GLY A 31 -4.23 3.96 4.65
CA GLY A 31 -4.89 3.87 3.35
C GLY A 31 -5.23 5.23 2.73
N PHE A 32 -6.31 5.26 1.95
CA PHE A 32 -6.83 6.47 1.34
C PHE A 32 -7.43 7.43 2.38
N ASP A 33 -7.46 8.73 2.05
CA ASP A 33 -8.08 9.74 2.89
C ASP A 33 -9.60 9.54 2.95
N LEU A 34 -10.09 9.18 4.14
CA LEU A 34 -11.51 8.91 4.36
C LEU A 34 -12.38 10.16 4.17
N LYS A 35 -11.83 11.35 4.40
CA LYS A 35 -12.58 12.61 4.17
C LYS A 35 -12.86 12.80 2.68
N THR A 36 -11.85 12.54 1.85
CA THR A 36 -12.02 12.59 0.39
C THR A 36 -13.01 11.51 -0.08
N LEU A 37 -12.91 10.27 0.44
CA LEU A 37 -13.86 9.21 0.08
C LEU A 37 -15.31 9.55 0.49
N ALA A 38 -15.50 10.22 1.62
CA ALA A 38 -16.82 10.61 2.12
C ALA A 38 -17.34 11.94 1.54
N SER A 39 -16.55 12.65 0.75
CA SER A 39 -16.92 13.99 0.24
C SER A 39 -18.05 13.97 -0.79
N GLY A 40 -18.24 12.84 -1.51
CA GLY A 40 -19.12 12.77 -2.66
C GLY A 40 -18.58 13.45 -3.93
N ASP A 41 -17.38 14.07 -3.86
CA ASP A 41 -16.69 14.62 -5.02
C ASP A 41 -16.02 13.49 -5.82
N MET A 42 -16.72 13.03 -6.84
CA MET A 42 -16.28 11.90 -7.67
C MET A 42 -14.96 12.21 -8.41
N ASP A 43 -14.71 13.45 -8.78
CA ASP A 43 -13.46 13.84 -9.45
C ASP A 43 -12.28 13.78 -8.49
N ALA A 44 -12.46 14.29 -7.27
CA ALA A 44 -11.42 14.20 -6.23
C ALA A 44 -11.14 12.74 -5.82
N ILE A 45 -12.19 11.93 -5.69
CA ILE A 45 -12.07 10.48 -5.39
C ILE A 45 -11.32 9.78 -6.53
N ALA A 46 -11.73 9.98 -7.78
CA ALA A 46 -11.09 9.34 -8.94
C ALA A 46 -9.61 9.73 -9.06
N LYS A 47 -9.26 10.99 -8.86
CA LYS A 47 -7.87 11.47 -8.85
C LYS A 47 -7.04 10.80 -7.74
N MET A 48 -7.59 10.72 -6.52
CA MET A 48 -6.90 10.09 -5.39
C MET A 48 -6.67 8.60 -5.64
N VAL A 49 -7.69 7.89 -6.12
CA VAL A 49 -7.63 6.44 -6.41
C VAL A 49 -6.65 6.16 -7.55
N SER A 50 -6.71 6.92 -8.65
CA SER A 50 -5.79 6.80 -9.78
C SER A 50 -4.34 7.05 -9.36
N ALA A 51 -4.09 8.10 -8.57
CA ALA A 51 -2.75 8.38 -8.05
C ALA A 51 -2.24 7.28 -7.12
N GLY A 52 -3.12 6.65 -6.34
CA GLY A 52 -2.77 5.50 -5.48
C GLY A 52 -2.39 4.26 -6.30
N TYR A 53 -3.11 3.98 -7.37
CA TYR A 53 -2.78 2.85 -8.25
C TYR A 53 -1.50 3.08 -9.02
N GLN A 54 -1.25 4.30 -9.50
CA GLN A 54 0.02 4.66 -10.12
C GLN A 54 1.17 4.47 -9.14
N MET A 55 1.01 4.91 -7.89
CA MET A 55 2.00 4.69 -6.83
C MET A 55 2.33 3.20 -6.63
N LEU A 56 1.32 2.33 -6.55
CA LEU A 56 1.54 0.89 -6.41
C LEU A 56 2.25 0.29 -7.62
N HIS A 57 1.86 0.70 -8.84
CA HIS A 57 2.54 0.29 -10.05
C HIS A 57 4.03 0.68 -10.02
N ASP A 58 4.33 1.94 -9.72
CA ASP A 58 5.69 2.47 -9.71
C ASP A 58 6.56 1.83 -8.61
N LEU A 59 5.96 1.51 -7.46
CA LEU A 59 6.63 0.75 -6.42
C LEU A 59 6.88 -0.71 -6.84
N TYR A 60 5.87 -1.38 -7.37
CA TYR A 60 5.99 -2.79 -7.73
C TYR A 60 6.99 -3.04 -8.87
N THR A 61 7.10 -2.09 -9.79
CA THR A 61 8.04 -2.14 -10.93
C THR A 61 9.34 -1.38 -10.67
N PHE A 62 9.58 -0.95 -9.43
CA PHE A 62 10.75 -0.15 -9.11
C PHE A 62 12.03 -0.96 -9.35
N PRO A 63 13.04 -0.42 -10.07
CA PRO A 63 14.19 -1.21 -10.55
C PRO A 63 15.26 -1.50 -9.48
N ARG A 64 14.97 -1.24 -8.21
CA ARG A 64 15.89 -1.50 -7.08
C ARG A 64 15.15 -2.15 -5.92
N PRO A 65 15.85 -2.85 -5.02
CA PRO A 65 15.22 -3.42 -3.85
C PRO A 65 14.47 -2.37 -3.01
N ILE A 66 13.25 -2.70 -2.62
CA ILE A 66 12.43 -1.88 -1.71
C ILE A 66 12.35 -2.58 -0.36
N ILE A 67 12.67 -1.81 0.69
CA ILE A 67 12.54 -2.24 2.08
C ILE A 67 11.44 -1.41 2.73
N ALA A 68 10.37 -2.06 3.19
CA ALA A 68 9.32 -1.39 3.95
C ALA A 68 9.56 -1.57 5.45
N LEU A 69 9.62 -0.47 6.19
CA LEU A 69 9.67 -0.44 7.64
C LEU A 69 8.26 -0.17 8.17
N ALA A 70 7.55 -1.24 8.51
CA ALA A 70 6.20 -1.19 9.07
C ALA A 70 6.28 -0.77 10.55
N THR A 71 6.24 0.52 10.79
CA THR A 71 6.39 1.16 12.10
C THR A 71 5.10 1.19 12.92
N GLY A 72 4.08 0.45 12.51
CA GLY A 72 2.78 0.39 13.17
C GLY A 72 1.68 -0.11 12.23
N HIS A 73 0.46 0.35 12.45
CA HIS A 73 -0.72 -0.06 11.67
C HIS A 73 -0.53 0.15 10.17
N ALA A 74 -0.88 -0.86 9.38
CA ALA A 74 -0.95 -0.82 7.92
C ALA A 74 -2.34 -1.28 7.48
N VAL A 75 -3.15 -0.38 6.95
CA VAL A 75 -4.55 -0.67 6.59
C VAL A 75 -4.82 -0.31 5.14
N ALA A 76 -5.64 -1.11 4.48
CA ALA A 76 -6.09 -0.89 3.11
C ALA A 76 -4.90 -0.65 2.15
N MET A 77 -4.82 0.47 1.44
CA MET A 77 -3.70 0.85 0.57
C MET A 77 -2.33 0.67 1.25
N GLY A 78 -2.24 0.83 2.58
CA GLY A 78 -1.00 0.61 3.33
C GLY A 78 -0.48 -0.82 3.25
N VAL A 79 -1.36 -1.82 3.25
CA VAL A 79 -1.00 -3.23 3.07
C VAL A 79 -0.49 -3.47 1.65
N PHE A 80 -1.11 -2.85 0.64
CA PHE A 80 -0.68 -3.02 -0.75
C PHE A 80 0.69 -2.40 -0.99
N VAL A 81 1.03 -1.29 -0.33
CA VAL A 81 2.39 -0.74 -0.32
C VAL A 81 3.38 -1.74 0.31
N LEU A 82 3.02 -2.40 1.42
CA LEU A 82 3.85 -3.46 1.99
C LEU A 82 4.04 -4.63 1.02
N CYS A 83 3.01 -5.00 0.26
CA CYS A 83 3.11 -6.06 -0.75
C CYS A 83 4.02 -5.67 -1.92
N CYS A 84 4.18 -4.39 -2.25
CA CYS A 84 5.12 -3.95 -3.28
C CYS A 84 6.59 -4.06 -2.84
N ALA A 85 6.87 -4.10 -1.54
CA ALA A 85 8.24 -4.19 -1.03
C ALA A 85 8.82 -5.60 -1.16
N ASP A 86 10.13 -5.68 -1.44
CA ASP A 86 10.88 -6.95 -1.46
C ASP A 86 11.14 -7.45 -0.04
N TYR A 87 11.46 -6.55 0.88
CA TYR A 87 11.65 -6.84 2.29
C TYR A 87 10.70 -6.01 3.17
N ARG A 88 10.13 -6.66 4.17
CA ARG A 88 9.24 -6.05 5.17
C ARG A 88 9.79 -6.28 6.55
N ILE A 89 10.04 -5.22 7.28
CA ILE A 89 10.50 -5.25 8.68
C ILE A 89 9.42 -4.57 9.52
N GLY A 90 8.76 -5.35 10.37
CA GLY A 90 7.72 -4.86 11.28
C GLY A 90 8.22 -4.72 12.70
N ILE A 91 7.71 -3.76 13.43
CA ILE A 91 7.89 -3.66 14.89
C ILE A 91 6.94 -4.64 15.60
N LYS A 92 7.34 -5.11 16.78
CA LYS A 92 6.46 -5.90 17.65
C LYS A 92 5.47 -5.00 18.36
N GLY A 93 4.22 -5.46 18.51
CA GLY A 93 3.16 -4.74 19.21
C GLY A 93 1.78 -5.12 18.67
N ASP A 94 0.74 -4.58 19.30
CA ASP A 94 -0.67 -4.74 18.88
C ASP A 94 -0.98 -3.82 17.69
N PHE A 95 -0.45 -4.17 16.51
CA PHE A 95 -0.68 -3.45 15.28
C PHE A 95 -1.55 -4.23 14.32
N ILE A 96 -2.46 -3.54 13.66
CA ILE A 96 -3.33 -4.09 12.62
C ILE A 96 -2.59 -4.01 11.28
N CYS A 97 -2.51 -5.16 10.59
CA CYS A 97 -2.10 -5.23 9.19
C CYS A 97 -3.26 -5.86 8.42
N GLN A 98 -4.09 -5.06 7.77
CA GLN A 98 -5.37 -5.51 7.23
C GLN A 98 -5.73 -4.83 5.92
N ALA A 99 -6.00 -5.64 4.89
CA ALA A 99 -6.72 -5.22 3.69
C ALA A 99 -8.22 -5.42 3.95
N ASN A 100 -8.94 -4.33 4.22
CA ASN A 100 -10.33 -4.38 4.68
C ASN A 100 -11.35 -3.96 3.61
N GLU A 101 -10.96 -3.93 2.35
CA GLU A 101 -11.77 -3.49 1.22
C GLU A 101 -13.05 -4.32 1.10
N VAL A 102 -12.93 -5.63 1.06
CA VAL A 102 -14.09 -6.54 0.93
C VAL A 102 -15.04 -6.40 2.13
N ARG A 103 -14.51 -6.23 3.35
CA ARG A 103 -15.32 -5.98 4.54
C ARG A 103 -16.12 -4.67 4.44
N ASN A 104 -15.59 -3.70 3.74
CA ASN A 104 -16.22 -2.41 3.49
C ASN A 104 -17.03 -2.39 2.18
N ASN A 105 -17.33 -3.57 1.61
CA ASN A 105 -18.08 -3.73 0.36
C ASN A 105 -17.44 -2.96 -0.82
N MET A 106 -16.12 -2.94 -0.86
CA MET A 106 -15.32 -2.34 -1.93
C MET A 106 -14.69 -3.42 -2.80
N ASP A 107 -14.73 -3.23 -4.10
CA ASP A 107 -14.02 -4.10 -5.03
C ASP A 107 -12.51 -3.85 -4.97
N ILE A 108 -11.75 -4.93 -5.14
CA ILE A 108 -10.29 -4.84 -5.28
C ILE A 108 -9.94 -4.99 -6.76
N PRO A 109 -9.34 -3.97 -7.38
CA PRO A 109 -8.95 -4.04 -8.79
C PRO A 109 -7.99 -5.19 -9.08
N THR A 110 -8.10 -5.74 -10.28
CA THR A 110 -7.29 -6.89 -10.74
C THR A 110 -5.79 -6.65 -10.60
N GLN A 111 -5.33 -5.43 -10.80
CA GLN A 111 -3.92 -5.06 -10.66
C GLN A 111 -3.41 -5.23 -9.21
N ILE A 112 -4.21 -4.84 -8.22
CA ILE A 112 -3.88 -5.03 -6.81
C ILE A 112 -3.93 -6.52 -6.46
N MET A 113 -4.95 -7.23 -6.98
CA MET A 113 -5.05 -8.69 -6.79
C MET A 113 -3.81 -9.41 -7.32
N ALA A 114 -3.28 -9.01 -8.48
CA ALA A 114 -2.07 -9.58 -9.05
C ALA A 114 -0.85 -9.38 -8.14
N ILE A 115 -0.65 -8.17 -7.59
CA ILE A 115 0.42 -7.88 -6.63
C ILE A 115 0.31 -8.76 -5.38
N ILE A 116 -0.90 -8.87 -4.81
CA ILE A 116 -1.12 -9.68 -3.61
C ILE A 116 -0.86 -11.17 -3.90
N GLN A 117 -1.35 -11.68 -5.03
CA GLN A 117 -1.15 -13.09 -5.44
C GLN A 117 0.32 -13.44 -5.63
N ASP A 118 1.12 -12.51 -6.14
CA ASP A 118 2.56 -12.70 -6.31
C ASP A 118 3.32 -12.71 -4.97
N ARG A 119 2.87 -11.94 -3.99
CA ARG A 119 3.60 -11.67 -2.74
C ARG A 119 3.13 -12.47 -1.53
N ILE A 120 1.94 -13.04 -1.58
CA ILE A 120 1.35 -13.80 -0.48
C ILE A 120 1.10 -15.25 -0.93
N SER A 121 1.40 -16.23 -0.06
CA SER A 121 1.13 -17.63 -0.38
C SER A 121 -0.36 -17.86 -0.68
N LYS A 122 -0.68 -18.79 -1.57
CA LYS A 122 -2.05 -19.09 -1.99
C LYS A 122 -2.98 -19.34 -0.79
N LYS A 123 -2.50 -20.02 0.25
CA LYS A 123 -3.27 -20.28 1.47
C LYS A 123 -3.67 -18.98 2.17
N HIS A 124 -2.74 -18.05 2.32
CA HIS A 124 -2.99 -16.79 3.02
C HIS A 124 -3.72 -15.76 2.15
N PHE A 125 -3.60 -15.86 0.83
CA PHE A 125 -4.28 -14.98 -0.09
C PHE A 125 -5.80 -15.00 0.11
N TYR A 126 -6.42 -16.19 0.12
CA TYR A 126 -7.87 -16.31 0.33
C TYR A 126 -8.30 -15.90 1.75
N LEU A 127 -7.45 -16.16 2.75
CA LEU A 127 -7.74 -15.78 4.13
C LEU A 127 -7.59 -14.27 4.35
N SER A 128 -6.61 -13.63 3.72
CA SER A 128 -6.28 -12.23 3.97
C SER A 128 -7.35 -11.26 3.47
N LEU A 129 -8.12 -11.62 2.45
CA LEU A 129 -9.17 -10.76 1.89
C LEU A 129 -10.51 -10.88 2.62
N ILE A 130 -10.73 -11.97 3.36
CA ILE A 130 -12.03 -12.29 3.97
C ILE A 130 -11.98 -12.20 5.49
N HIS A 131 -10.87 -12.58 6.12
CA HIS A 131 -10.77 -12.83 7.56
C HIS A 131 -9.76 -11.96 8.32
N ILE A 132 -9.15 -11.03 7.67
CA ILE A 132 -8.18 -10.19 8.36
C ILE A 132 -8.85 -9.10 9.17
#